data_85cb1e7e737619377299b74537bb7d0e
#
_entry.id   85cb1e7e737619377299b74537bb7d0e
#
_cell.length_a   1.000
_cell.length_b   1.000
_cell.length_c   1.000
_cell.angle_alpha   90.00
_cell.angle_beta   90.00
_cell.angle_gamma   90.00
#
_symmetry.space_group_name_H-M   'P 1'
#
loop_
_entity.id
_entity.type
_entity.pdbx_description
1 polymer ?
#
loop_
_entity_poly.entity_id
_entity_poly.type
_entity_poly.pdbx_seq_one_letter_code
_entity_poly.pdbx_strand_id
1 'polypeptide(L)'
;MATRKDIATSAAGKIGALARTEAALVGFDGFIDSIIHMVDVRHDMSPSGYVRLKTISAFAARCADASGKSTNIEQVLLEDRFGGNGTLMAGGLAQLGMKVDYVGAVGQGPSLALHPVFAPFAKRCRRVVPVAEPSTTDCLEFEDGKLMFNNTANVQQVTWPRLVERVGMDALTAMVDEAALLGIVNWSLLGGVPGIWRGLREHVLPRVSVKSRRVFIDLSDPAKRTDADVAGALAQLRELEAAPGVAVTLGLNLAESQRIASVLGLLAYGEGSMATLGQRVQQAAWAIRERLGLDCVVIHPREGAGGADATGASGWFDGPFTSQPRLSTGAGDHFNGGFAFAQVHGLGLEECLATGCAVSGAYVRDAHSPTRERLTAFLDDLPGPE
;
A
#
# COMPACT_ATOMS: atom_id res chain seq x y z
N MET A 1 13.70 3.03 -28.06
CA MET A 1 13.08 3.02 -26.71
C MET A 1 13.30 4.40 -26.10
N ALA A 2 12.29 4.95 -25.43
CA ALA A 2 12.43 6.18 -24.68
C ALA A 2 13.42 6.00 -23.53
N THR A 3 14.21 7.02 -23.21
CA THR A 3 15.11 6.95 -22.07
C THR A 3 14.35 7.11 -20.75
N ARG A 4 14.94 6.72 -19.61
CA ARG A 4 14.39 6.96 -18.27
C ARG A 4 13.96 8.42 -18.08
N LYS A 5 14.78 9.35 -18.58
CA LYS A 5 14.50 10.79 -18.51
C LYS A 5 13.31 11.20 -19.39
N ASP A 6 13.23 10.68 -20.60
CA ASP A 6 12.12 11.00 -21.51
C ASP A 6 10.78 10.54 -20.92
N ILE A 7 10.74 9.34 -20.31
CA ILE A 7 9.56 8.78 -19.65
C ILE A 7 9.16 9.66 -18.47
N ALA A 8 10.10 10.01 -17.60
CA ALA A 8 9.85 10.84 -16.43
C ALA A 8 9.33 12.25 -16.80
N THR A 9 9.99 12.92 -17.78
CA THR A 9 9.55 14.23 -18.29
C THR A 9 8.18 14.16 -18.96
N SER A 10 7.90 13.09 -19.71
CA SER A 10 6.57 12.87 -20.30
C SER A 10 5.50 12.73 -19.22
N ALA A 11 5.76 11.93 -18.19
CA ALA A 11 4.86 11.78 -17.05
C ALA A 11 4.62 13.12 -16.33
N ALA A 12 5.70 13.88 -16.06
CA ALA A 12 5.61 15.20 -15.43
C ALA A 12 4.73 16.16 -16.25
N GLY A 13 4.95 16.23 -17.56
CA GLY A 13 4.16 17.08 -18.47
C GLY A 13 2.68 16.72 -18.47
N LYS A 14 2.34 15.42 -18.57
CA LYS A 14 0.95 14.96 -18.55
C LYS A 14 0.28 15.23 -17.20
N ILE A 15 0.96 14.95 -16.09
CA ILE A 15 0.45 15.19 -14.73
C ILE A 15 0.26 16.69 -14.48
N GLY A 16 1.23 17.52 -14.89
CA GLY A 16 1.16 18.98 -14.77
C GLY A 16 -0.01 19.58 -15.56
N ALA A 17 -0.35 19.01 -16.70
CA ALA A 17 -1.45 19.45 -17.55
C ALA A 17 -2.86 19.03 -17.09
N LEU A 18 -2.98 18.21 -16.04
CA LEU A 18 -4.28 17.76 -15.52
C LEU A 18 -5.10 18.94 -14.97
N ALA A 19 -6.18 19.29 -15.67
CA ALA A 19 -7.08 20.36 -15.23
C ALA A 19 -7.89 19.97 -13.97
N ARG A 20 -8.19 18.69 -13.81
CA ARG A 20 -8.91 18.11 -12.68
C ARG A 20 -8.45 16.68 -12.44
N THR A 21 -8.72 16.18 -11.25
CA THR A 21 -8.42 14.80 -10.85
C THR A 21 -9.70 14.00 -10.64
N GLU A 22 -9.57 12.69 -10.77
CA GLU A 22 -10.66 11.74 -10.61
C GLU A 22 -10.98 11.48 -9.11
N ALA A 23 -12.09 10.78 -8.86
CA ALA A 23 -12.45 10.30 -7.53
C ALA A 23 -11.90 8.89 -7.27
N ALA A 24 -11.62 8.61 -6.01
CA ALA A 24 -11.21 7.29 -5.53
C ALA A 24 -12.01 6.89 -4.28
N LEU A 25 -12.35 5.60 -4.20
CA LEU A 25 -12.77 4.95 -2.94
C LEU A 25 -11.65 4.03 -2.50
N VAL A 26 -11.11 4.25 -1.31
CA VAL A 26 -10.02 3.45 -0.75
C VAL A 26 -10.42 2.88 0.60
N GLY A 27 -10.01 1.67 0.87
CA GLY A 27 -10.23 0.99 2.16
C GLY A 27 -9.38 -0.27 2.30
N PHE A 28 -9.46 -0.99 3.40
CA PHE A 28 -10.46 -0.81 4.50
C PHE A 28 -9.79 -0.87 5.87
N ASP A 29 -8.47 -0.93 5.95
CA ASP A 29 -7.75 -1.05 7.22
C ASP A 29 -7.70 0.25 8.03
N GLY A 30 -6.87 0.29 9.02
CA GLY A 30 -6.51 1.44 9.84
C GLY A 30 -5.70 0.95 11.03
N PHE A 31 -4.52 1.49 11.19
CA PHE A 31 -3.61 1.16 12.28
C PHE A 31 -3.15 2.43 12.99
N ILE A 32 -2.86 2.31 14.26
CA ILE A 32 -2.08 3.28 15.01
C ILE A 32 -0.70 2.67 15.18
N ASP A 33 0.30 3.30 14.55
CA ASP A 33 1.69 2.90 14.64
C ASP A 33 2.35 3.69 15.77
N SER A 34 2.60 2.99 16.89
CA SER A 34 3.28 3.54 18.07
C SER A 34 4.79 3.40 17.88
N ILE A 35 5.49 4.53 17.76
CA ILE A 35 6.95 4.56 17.60
C ILE A 35 7.59 4.48 18.97
N ILE A 36 8.38 3.43 19.21
CA ILE A 36 8.82 3.01 20.54
C ILE A 36 10.33 2.82 20.59
N HIS A 37 10.97 3.38 21.61
CA HIS A 37 12.31 3.01 22.03
C HIS A 37 12.26 1.95 23.13
N MET A 38 13.07 0.90 23.00
CA MET A 38 13.30 -0.09 24.05
C MET A 38 14.43 0.40 24.96
N VAL A 39 14.16 0.48 26.27
CA VAL A 39 15.14 0.98 27.27
C VAL A 39 16.14 -0.11 27.61
N ASP A 40 17.41 0.22 27.55
CA ASP A 40 18.49 -0.60 28.08
C ASP A 40 18.77 -0.26 29.55
N VAL A 41 19.06 1.03 29.81
CA VAL A 41 19.36 1.53 31.15
C VAL A 41 18.60 2.82 31.40
N ARG A 42 17.95 2.90 32.57
CA ARG A 42 17.30 4.14 33.05
C ARG A 42 18.24 4.82 34.03
N HIS A 43 18.61 6.09 33.77
CA HIS A 43 19.46 6.90 34.65
C HIS A 43 18.65 7.69 35.68
N ASP A 44 17.51 8.24 35.23
CA ASP A 44 16.54 8.97 36.06
C ASP A 44 15.14 8.85 35.46
N MET A 45 14.13 9.36 36.15
CA MET A 45 12.73 9.26 35.73
C MET A 45 12.29 10.39 34.80
N SER A 46 13.21 11.23 34.30
CA SER A 46 12.88 12.21 33.27
C SER A 46 12.56 11.55 31.93
N PRO A 47 11.79 12.20 31.04
CA PRO A 47 11.44 11.63 29.73
C PRO A 47 12.64 11.23 28.86
N SER A 48 13.79 11.88 29.04
CA SER A 48 15.04 11.64 28.30
C SER A 48 16.11 10.88 29.12
N GLY A 49 15.82 10.54 30.40
CA GLY A 49 16.78 9.94 31.35
C GLY A 49 17.05 8.46 31.11
N TYR A 50 17.22 8.05 29.85
CA TYR A 50 17.47 6.65 29.53
C TYR A 50 18.46 6.48 28.35
N VAL A 51 19.08 5.29 28.31
CA VAL A 51 19.79 4.78 27.14
C VAL A 51 18.91 3.73 26.48
N ARG A 52 18.69 3.85 25.16
CA ARG A 52 17.93 2.86 24.41
C ARG A 52 18.78 1.66 24.00
N LEU A 53 18.18 0.51 23.83
CA LEU A 53 18.74 -0.59 23.06
C LEU A 53 18.92 -0.13 21.61
N LYS A 54 20.17 -0.16 21.11
CA LYS A 54 20.48 0.43 19.82
C LYS A 54 20.29 -0.49 18.65
N THR A 55 20.40 -1.83 18.86
CA THR A 55 20.36 -2.81 17.78
C THR A 55 19.35 -3.91 18.06
N ILE A 56 18.79 -4.48 16.99
CA ILE A 56 17.93 -5.67 17.06
C ILE A 56 18.68 -6.82 17.71
N SER A 57 19.98 -6.98 17.44
CA SER A 57 20.79 -8.02 18.07
C SER A 57 20.90 -7.84 19.58
N ALA A 58 21.06 -6.61 20.09
CA ALA A 58 21.09 -6.35 21.54
C ALA A 58 19.74 -6.65 22.20
N PHE A 59 18.64 -6.27 21.53
CA PHE A 59 17.28 -6.60 21.98
C PHE A 59 17.06 -8.12 22.01
N ALA A 60 17.47 -8.84 20.95
CA ALA A 60 17.35 -10.29 20.87
C ALA A 60 18.16 -10.98 21.98
N ALA A 61 19.37 -10.52 22.28
CA ALA A 61 20.17 -11.05 23.38
C ALA A 61 19.48 -10.88 24.73
N ARG A 62 18.90 -9.70 24.99
CA ARG A 62 18.14 -9.42 26.20
C ARG A 62 16.88 -10.29 26.34
N CYS A 63 16.21 -10.58 25.23
CA CYS A 63 15.10 -11.52 25.19
C CYS A 63 15.56 -12.96 25.49
N ALA A 64 16.67 -13.37 24.89
CA ALA A 64 17.26 -14.71 25.10
C ALA A 64 17.68 -14.92 26.57
N ASP A 65 18.25 -13.91 27.20
CA ASP A 65 18.65 -13.96 28.64
C ASP A 65 17.44 -14.11 29.56
N ALA A 66 16.24 -13.80 29.13
CA ALA A 66 15.01 -14.01 29.87
C ALA A 66 14.49 -15.46 29.81
N SER A 67 15.08 -16.33 28.99
CA SER A 67 14.65 -17.72 28.85
C SER A 67 14.72 -18.44 30.22
N GLY A 68 13.61 -19.05 30.62
CA GLY A 68 13.48 -19.72 31.93
C GLY A 68 13.33 -18.78 33.14
N LYS A 69 13.23 -17.46 32.92
CA LYS A 69 12.99 -16.44 33.96
C LYS A 69 11.96 -15.43 33.41
N SER A 70 11.49 -14.51 34.27
CA SER A 70 10.76 -13.33 33.79
C SER A 70 11.70 -12.12 33.75
N THR A 71 11.49 -11.25 32.77
CA THR A 71 12.16 -9.95 32.69
C THR A 71 11.16 -8.86 32.37
N ASN A 72 11.50 -7.64 32.73
CA ASN A 72 10.76 -6.44 32.34
C ASN A 72 11.67 -5.58 31.46
N ILE A 73 11.20 -5.22 30.27
CA ILE A 73 11.89 -4.30 29.37
C ILE A 73 10.98 -3.09 29.22
N GLU A 74 11.46 -1.93 29.65
CA GLU A 74 10.68 -0.70 29.56
C GLU A 74 10.57 -0.20 28.13
N GLN A 75 9.39 0.33 27.79
CA GLN A 75 9.11 0.99 26.53
C GLN A 75 8.93 2.48 26.74
N VAL A 76 9.54 3.29 25.87
CA VAL A 76 9.28 4.73 25.79
C VAL A 76 8.58 5.02 24.48
N LEU A 77 7.28 5.38 24.58
CA LEU A 77 6.50 5.85 23.44
C LEU A 77 6.99 7.23 23.02
N LEU A 78 7.41 7.37 21.76
CA LEU A 78 7.83 8.64 21.19
C LEU A 78 6.65 9.41 20.58
N GLU A 79 5.87 8.71 19.77
CA GLU A 79 4.69 9.27 19.11
C GLU A 79 3.77 8.17 18.59
N ASP A 80 2.49 8.50 18.42
CA ASP A 80 1.51 7.69 17.68
C ASP A 80 1.28 8.34 16.32
N ARG A 81 1.33 7.53 15.25
CA ARG A 81 1.05 7.93 13.87
C ARG A 81 -0.10 7.11 13.31
N PHE A 82 -0.87 7.69 12.40
CA PHE A 82 -1.77 6.87 11.61
C PHE A 82 -0.97 5.99 10.64
N GLY A 83 -1.34 4.74 10.56
CA GLY A 83 -0.76 3.70 9.71
C GLY A 83 -1.84 2.89 9.04
N GLY A 84 -1.41 1.87 8.32
CA GLY A 84 -2.24 1.00 7.48
C GLY A 84 -2.08 1.30 6.01
N ASN A 85 -2.05 0.25 5.20
CA ASN A 85 -1.83 0.36 3.75
C ASN A 85 -2.88 1.27 3.09
N GLY A 86 -4.16 1.10 3.49
CA GLY A 86 -5.27 1.87 2.92
C GLY A 86 -5.18 3.35 3.27
N THR A 87 -4.90 3.70 4.52
CA THR A 87 -4.80 5.09 4.94
C THR A 87 -3.61 5.79 4.32
N LEU A 88 -2.47 5.10 4.16
CA LEU A 88 -1.27 5.65 3.54
C LEU A 88 -1.46 5.85 2.03
N MET A 89 -2.01 4.87 1.32
CA MET A 89 -2.37 5.00 -0.11
C MET A 89 -3.38 6.13 -0.33
N ALA A 90 -4.45 6.17 0.47
CA ALA A 90 -5.49 7.20 0.38
C ALA A 90 -4.95 8.60 0.66
N GLY A 91 -4.08 8.73 1.68
CA GLY A 91 -3.40 9.97 2.02
C GLY A 91 -2.51 10.47 0.89
N GLY A 92 -1.77 9.57 0.23
CA GLY A 92 -0.96 9.86 -0.95
C GLY A 92 -1.81 10.36 -2.13
N LEU A 93 -2.89 9.63 -2.46
CA LEU A 93 -3.83 10.00 -3.53
C LEU A 93 -4.49 11.37 -3.28
N ALA A 94 -4.93 11.62 -2.03
CA ALA A 94 -5.53 12.90 -1.65
C ALA A 94 -4.52 14.06 -1.77
N GLN A 95 -3.25 13.82 -1.41
CA GLN A 95 -2.19 14.83 -1.54
C GLN A 95 -1.86 15.14 -3.01
N LEU A 96 -2.01 14.18 -3.91
CA LEU A 96 -1.94 14.37 -5.36
C LEU A 96 -3.18 15.08 -5.93
N GLY A 97 -4.18 15.37 -5.10
CA GLY A 97 -5.38 16.13 -5.46
C GLY A 97 -6.58 15.28 -5.87
N MET A 98 -6.57 13.94 -5.71
CA MET A 98 -7.75 13.12 -5.95
C MET A 98 -8.84 13.38 -4.91
N LYS A 99 -10.10 13.22 -5.30
CA LYS A 99 -11.27 13.27 -4.41
C LYS A 99 -11.43 11.92 -3.71
N VAL A 100 -10.75 11.72 -2.59
CA VAL A 100 -10.73 10.42 -1.91
C VAL A 100 -11.88 10.29 -0.93
N ASP A 101 -12.69 9.24 -1.08
CA ASP A 101 -13.53 8.68 -0.04
C ASP A 101 -12.78 7.53 0.63
N TYR A 102 -12.70 7.54 1.94
CA TYR A 102 -12.09 6.47 2.72
C TYR A 102 -13.12 5.79 3.61
N VAL A 103 -13.13 4.46 3.59
CA VAL A 103 -13.97 3.63 4.47
C VAL A 103 -13.05 2.64 5.18
N GLY A 104 -12.99 2.65 6.53
CA GLY A 104 -12.06 1.77 7.21
C GLY A 104 -12.08 1.81 8.73
N ALA A 105 -11.12 1.11 9.32
CA ALA A 105 -10.94 0.97 10.76
C ALA A 105 -10.24 2.22 11.34
N VAL A 106 -10.95 3.34 11.42
CA VAL A 106 -10.41 4.63 11.85
C VAL A 106 -11.28 5.30 12.92
N GLY A 107 -12.20 4.55 13.53
CA GLY A 107 -13.13 5.04 14.54
C GLY A 107 -12.62 4.90 15.96
N GLN A 108 -13.36 5.47 16.92
CA GLN A 108 -13.15 5.23 18.36
C GLN A 108 -14.47 5.25 19.11
N GLY A 109 -14.52 4.43 20.15
CA GLY A 109 -15.65 4.34 21.05
C GLY A 109 -16.93 3.79 20.41
N PRO A 110 -18.03 3.70 21.16
CA PRO A 110 -19.26 3.05 20.70
C PRO A 110 -19.90 3.70 19.46
N SER A 111 -19.76 5.01 19.30
CA SER A 111 -20.28 5.76 18.15
C SER A 111 -19.40 5.63 16.90
N LEU A 112 -18.19 5.10 17.04
CA LEU A 112 -17.14 5.12 16.02
C LEU A 112 -16.87 6.54 15.49
N ALA A 113 -16.80 7.53 16.38
CA ALA A 113 -16.30 8.85 16.01
C ALA A 113 -14.87 8.71 15.44
N LEU A 114 -14.47 9.59 14.53
CA LEU A 114 -13.12 9.54 13.97
C LEU A 114 -12.07 9.59 15.09
N HIS A 115 -11.14 8.63 15.12
CA HIS A 115 -10.05 8.64 16.10
C HIS A 115 -9.10 9.83 15.81
N PRO A 116 -8.67 10.60 16.84
CA PRO A 116 -7.89 11.82 16.66
C PRO A 116 -6.61 11.68 15.85
N VAL A 117 -5.93 10.55 15.92
CA VAL A 117 -4.70 10.29 15.16
C VAL A 117 -4.91 10.39 13.65
N PHE A 118 -6.14 10.10 13.16
CA PHE A 118 -6.51 10.21 11.74
C PHE A 118 -7.02 11.59 11.33
N ALA A 119 -7.14 12.55 12.25
CA ALA A 119 -7.67 13.87 11.90
C ALA A 119 -6.86 14.62 10.81
N PRO A 120 -5.51 14.57 10.78
CA PRO A 120 -4.72 15.17 9.69
C PRO A 120 -4.98 14.47 8.33
N PHE A 121 -5.15 13.18 8.32
CA PHE A 121 -5.51 12.38 7.15
C PHE A 121 -6.91 12.74 6.64
N ALA A 122 -7.90 12.75 7.53
CA ALA A 122 -9.29 13.01 7.17
C ALA A 122 -9.51 14.41 6.57
N LYS A 123 -8.74 15.42 6.98
CA LYS A 123 -8.78 16.77 6.40
C LYS A 123 -8.42 16.82 4.91
N ARG A 124 -7.71 15.82 4.41
CA ARG A 124 -7.29 15.74 3.00
C ARG A 124 -8.29 14.96 2.17
N CYS A 125 -9.09 14.08 2.80
CA CYS A 125 -10.09 13.27 2.12
C CYS A 125 -11.40 14.05 1.92
N ARG A 126 -12.14 13.73 0.88
CA ARG A 126 -13.50 14.23 0.65
C ARG A 126 -14.46 13.72 1.73
N ARG A 127 -14.29 12.46 2.13
CA ARG A 127 -15.12 11.76 3.11
C ARG A 127 -14.30 10.68 3.79
N VAL A 128 -14.51 10.51 5.10
CA VAL A 128 -13.97 9.38 5.87
C VAL A 128 -15.10 8.75 6.66
N VAL A 129 -15.33 7.45 6.49
CA VAL A 129 -16.40 6.70 7.18
C VAL A 129 -15.76 5.63 8.06
N PRO A 130 -15.74 5.82 9.38
CA PRO A 130 -15.27 4.79 10.31
C PRO A 130 -16.23 3.59 10.37
N VAL A 131 -15.70 2.38 10.23
CA VAL A 131 -16.47 1.12 10.30
C VAL A 131 -16.04 0.21 11.45
N ALA A 132 -14.85 0.43 11.98
CA ALA A 132 -14.28 -0.22 13.15
C ALA A 132 -13.29 0.71 13.85
N GLU A 133 -12.84 0.32 15.03
CA GLU A 133 -11.67 0.93 15.66
C GLU A 133 -10.39 0.49 14.94
N PRO A 134 -9.32 1.32 14.92
CA PRO A 134 -8.05 0.92 14.35
C PRO A 134 -7.40 -0.21 15.15
N SER A 135 -6.65 -1.03 14.46
CA SER A 135 -5.68 -1.93 15.08
C SER A 135 -4.41 -1.17 15.48
N THR A 136 -3.50 -1.81 16.19
CA THR A 136 -2.26 -1.16 16.66
C THR A 136 -1.03 -1.89 16.16
N THR A 137 0.05 -1.15 15.98
CA THR A 137 1.38 -1.68 15.68
C THR A 137 2.39 -1.05 16.63
N ASP A 138 3.04 -1.85 17.45
CA ASP A 138 4.21 -1.40 18.20
C ASP A 138 5.43 -1.45 17.27
N CYS A 139 5.95 -0.26 16.92
CA CYS A 139 7.10 -0.08 16.04
C CYS A 139 8.34 0.16 16.89
N LEU A 140 9.10 -0.90 17.16
CA LEU A 140 10.34 -0.80 17.93
C LEU A 140 11.46 -0.32 17.00
N GLU A 141 11.98 0.88 17.25
CA GLU A 141 12.99 1.55 16.42
C GLU A 141 14.42 1.26 16.93
N PHE A 142 15.28 0.75 16.04
CA PHE A 142 16.71 0.49 16.27
C PHE A 142 17.56 1.18 15.20
N GLU A 143 18.87 1.30 15.45
CA GLU A 143 19.80 1.90 14.49
C GLU A 143 20.03 1.01 13.25
N ASP A 144 19.85 -0.32 13.41
CA ASP A 144 20.02 -1.33 12.37
C ASP A 144 18.71 -1.85 11.77
N GLY A 145 17.56 -1.23 12.11
CA GLY A 145 16.25 -1.61 11.58
C GLY A 145 15.11 -1.36 12.55
N LYS A 146 13.96 -1.99 12.27
CA LYS A 146 12.79 -1.92 13.15
C LYS A 146 12.10 -3.28 13.25
N LEU A 147 11.41 -3.49 14.37
CA LEU A 147 10.50 -4.62 14.56
C LEU A 147 9.07 -4.08 14.71
N MET A 148 8.12 -4.70 14.03
CA MET A 148 6.72 -4.30 14.04
C MET A 148 5.85 -5.42 14.62
N PHE A 149 5.18 -5.13 15.74
CA PHE A 149 4.30 -6.07 16.41
C PHE A 149 2.85 -5.65 16.21
N ASN A 150 2.15 -6.33 15.31
CA ASN A 150 0.77 -5.99 14.95
C ASN A 150 -0.23 -6.69 15.88
N ASN A 151 -1.11 -5.92 16.50
CA ASN A 151 -2.36 -6.44 17.07
C ASN A 151 -3.49 -6.16 16.08
N THR A 152 -3.98 -7.20 15.42
CA THR A 152 -4.94 -7.11 14.31
C THR A 152 -6.39 -7.36 14.72
N ALA A 153 -6.71 -7.40 16.01
CA ALA A 153 -8.03 -7.81 16.49
C ALA A 153 -9.16 -6.89 15.95
N ASN A 154 -8.96 -5.56 15.96
CA ASN A 154 -9.98 -4.61 15.59
C ASN A 154 -10.27 -4.60 14.08
N VAL A 155 -9.27 -4.73 13.23
CA VAL A 155 -9.47 -4.76 11.76
C VAL A 155 -10.24 -6.02 11.30
N GLN A 156 -10.35 -7.08 12.14
CA GLN A 156 -11.20 -8.23 11.83
C GLN A 156 -12.70 -7.90 11.85
N GLN A 157 -13.09 -6.78 12.47
CA GLN A 157 -14.47 -6.29 12.44
C GLN A 157 -14.83 -5.66 11.09
N VAL A 158 -13.86 -5.37 10.23
CA VAL A 158 -14.08 -4.84 8.87
C VAL A 158 -14.55 -5.97 7.96
N THR A 159 -15.86 -6.13 7.86
CA THR A 159 -16.53 -7.17 7.08
C THR A 159 -17.58 -6.55 6.15
N TRP A 160 -18.02 -7.30 5.13
CA TRP A 160 -19.08 -6.85 4.24
C TRP A 160 -20.37 -6.42 4.98
N PRO A 161 -20.95 -7.21 5.90
CA PRO A 161 -22.10 -6.78 6.66
C PRO A 161 -21.86 -5.48 7.44
N ARG A 162 -20.66 -5.33 8.01
CA ARG A 162 -20.31 -4.12 8.78
C ARG A 162 -20.17 -2.90 7.88
N LEU A 163 -19.63 -3.05 6.68
CA LEU A 163 -19.61 -1.97 5.69
C LEU A 163 -21.03 -1.52 5.35
N VAL A 164 -21.93 -2.46 5.03
CA VAL A 164 -23.33 -2.16 4.69
C VAL A 164 -24.06 -1.51 5.86
N GLU A 165 -23.85 -1.98 7.08
CA GLU A 165 -24.42 -1.38 8.29
C GLU A 165 -23.99 0.08 8.49
N ARG A 166 -22.71 0.35 8.32
CA ARG A 166 -22.11 1.66 8.67
C ARG A 166 -22.18 2.70 7.54
N VAL A 167 -22.02 2.27 6.31
CA VAL A 167 -22.04 3.15 5.13
C VAL A 167 -23.45 3.26 4.54
N GLY A 168 -24.22 2.17 4.57
CA GLY A 168 -25.46 2.01 3.82
C GLY A 168 -25.21 1.60 2.36
N MET A 169 -26.07 0.73 1.84
CA MET A 169 -25.91 0.19 0.48
C MET A 169 -25.95 1.28 -0.60
N ASP A 170 -26.89 2.22 -0.48
CA ASP A 170 -27.05 3.28 -1.49
C ASP A 170 -25.87 4.25 -1.48
N ALA A 171 -25.37 4.62 -0.30
CA ALA A 171 -24.19 5.48 -0.19
C ALA A 171 -22.92 4.79 -0.71
N LEU A 172 -22.74 3.49 -0.40
CA LEU A 172 -21.63 2.70 -0.92
C LEU A 172 -21.70 2.59 -2.45
N THR A 173 -22.90 2.35 -2.99
CA THR A 173 -23.14 2.29 -4.44
C THR A 173 -22.79 3.63 -5.10
N ALA A 174 -23.22 4.74 -4.52
CA ALA A 174 -22.89 6.08 -5.04
C ALA A 174 -21.39 6.37 -4.99
N MET A 175 -20.68 6.00 -3.90
CA MET A 175 -19.22 6.14 -3.81
C MET A 175 -18.51 5.35 -4.91
N VAL A 176 -18.93 4.09 -5.14
CA VAL A 176 -18.35 3.23 -6.18
C VAL A 176 -18.69 3.76 -7.57
N ASP A 177 -19.89 4.30 -7.78
CA ASP A 177 -20.28 4.85 -9.09
C ASP A 177 -19.48 6.10 -9.45
N GLU A 178 -19.20 6.97 -8.50
CA GLU A 178 -18.37 8.16 -8.72
C GLU A 178 -16.88 7.83 -8.91
N ALA A 179 -16.38 6.76 -8.28
CA ALA A 179 -14.97 6.43 -8.27
C ALA A 179 -14.46 5.92 -9.62
N ALA A 180 -13.36 6.50 -10.11
CA ALA A 180 -12.54 5.94 -11.19
C ALA A 180 -11.55 4.89 -10.65
N LEU A 181 -11.19 4.96 -9.35
CA LEU A 181 -10.30 4.06 -8.65
C LEU A 181 -10.97 3.46 -7.41
N LEU A 182 -10.94 2.14 -7.29
CA LEU A 182 -11.17 1.42 -6.04
C LEU A 182 -9.84 0.89 -5.53
N GLY A 183 -9.34 1.40 -4.42
CA GLY A 183 -8.13 0.89 -3.76
C GLY A 183 -8.51 -0.07 -2.64
N ILE A 184 -8.28 -1.37 -2.81
CA ILE A 184 -8.61 -2.39 -1.81
C ILE A 184 -7.32 -3.12 -1.43
N VAL A 185 -6.76 -2.71 -0.33
CA VAL A 185 -5.42 -3.13 0.09
C VAL A 185 -5.44 -3.86 1.44
N ASN A 186 -4.30 -4.49 1.79
CA ASN A 186 -4.11 -5.20 3.04
C ASN A 186 -5.02 -6.43 3.25
N TRP A 187 -5.12 -7.28 2.22
CA TRP A 187 -5.86 -8.54 2.32
C TRP A 187 -5.29 -9.48 3.40
N SER A 188 -3.98 -9.52 3.57
CA SER A 188 -3.34 -10.50 4.45
C SER A 188 -3.71 -10.33 5.94
N LEU A 189 -3.96 -9.09 6.38
CA LEU A 189 -4.32 -8.78 7.76
C LEU A 189 -5.83 -8.65 7.99
N LEU A 190 -6.64 -8.46 6.93
CA LEU A 190 -8.09 -8.30 7.02
C LEU A 190 -8.82 -9.55 6.51
N GLY A 191 -9.27 -10.39 7.43
CA GLY A 191 -10.03 -11.60 7.09
C GLY A 191 -11.36 -11.36 6.36
N GLY A 192 -11.93 -10.16 6.47
CA GLY A 192 -13.19 -9.78 5.82
C GLY A 192 -13.10 -9.38 4.36
N VAL A 193 -11.88 -9.08 3.84
CA VAL A 193 -11.69 -8.58 2.46
C VAL A 193 -12.25 -9.51 1.38
N PRO A 194 -12.11 -10.85 1.42
CA PRO A 194 -12.75 -11.72 0.44
C PRO A 194 -14.28 -11.57 0.40
N GLY A 195 -14.90 -11.38 1.56
CA GLY A 195 -16.33 -11.09 1.65
C GLY A 195 -16.70 -9.72 1.07
N ILE A 196 -15.83 -8.73 1.20
CA ILE A 196 -16.01 -7.40 0.63
C ILE A 196 -15.89 -7.45 -0.90
N TRP A 197 -14.89 -8.13 -1.47
CA TRP A 197 -14.77 -8.30 -2.92
C TRP A 197 -16.03 -8.94 -3.50
N ARG A 198 -16.52 -10.02 -2.86
CA ARG A 198 -17.75 -10.68 -3.27
C ARG A 198 -18.95 -9.73 -3.18
N GLY A 199 -19.11 -9.04 -2.06
CA GLY A 199 -20.22 -8.10 -1.85
C GLY A 199 -20.23 -6.94 -2.86
N LEU A 200 -19.08 -6.38 -3.18
CA LEU A 200 -18.92 -5.37 -4.24
C LEU A 200 -19.35 -5.94 -5.59
N ARG A 201 -18.85 -7.12 -5.97
CA ARG A 201 -19.17 -7.78 -7.24
C ARG A 201 -20.66 -8.12 -7.37
N GLU A 202 -21.26 -8.66 -6.33
CA GLU A 202 -22.64 -9.20 -6.40
C GLU A 202 -23.72 -8.14 -6.14
N HIS A 203 -23.42 -7.13 -5.32
CA HIS A 203 -24.43 -6.23 -4.84
C HIS A 203 -24.24 -4.77 -5.23
N VAL A 204 -23.01 -4.34 -5.59
CA VAL A 204 -22.72 -2.93 -5.92
C VAL A 204 -22.47 -2.77 -7.41
N LEU A 205 -21.50 -3.49 -7.99
CA LEU A 205 -21.14 -3.35 -9.40
C LEU A 205 -22.32 -3.51 -10.38
N PRO A 206 -23.32 -4.38 -10.15
CA PRO A 206 -24.48 -4.47 -11.03
C PRO A 206 -25.43 -3.25 -10.97
N ARG A 207 -25.23 -2.36 -9.99
CA ARG A 207 -26.10 -1.18 -9.76
C ARG A 207 -25.46 0.13 -10.21
N VAL A 208 -24.19 0.13 -10.54
CA VAL A 208 -23.46 1.33 -10.96
C VAL A 208 -23.40 1.44 -12.48
N SER A 209 -23.13 2.64 -12.98
CA SER A 209 -22.93 2.86 -14.40
C SER A 209 -21.76 2.04 -14.92
N VAL A 210 -21.91 1.46 -16.12
CA VAL A 210 -20.82 0.76 -16.81
C VAL A 210 -19.87 1.81 -17.39
N LYS A 211 -18.82 2.09 -16.64
CA LYS A 211 -17.67 2.92 -17.06
C LYS A 211 -16.37 2.20 -16.70
N SER A 212 -15.28 2.52 -17.38
CA SER A 212 -13.98 1.99 -17.01
C SER A 212 -13.63 2.39 -15.59
N ARG A 213 -13.34 1.41 -14.73
CA ARG A 213 -13.00 1.59 -13.32
C ARG A 213 -11.79 0.73 -12.99
N ARG A 214 -10.75 1.35 -12.46
CA ARG A 214 -9.57 0.65 -11.96
C ARG A 214 -9.85 0.11 -10.56
N VAL A 215 -9.47 -1.15 -10.33
CA VAL A 215 -9.47 -1.75 -8.99
C VAL A 215 -8.03 -2.12 -8.67
N PHE A 216 -7.42 -1.34 -7.80
CA PHE A 216 -6.04 -1.59 -7.34
C PHE A 216 -6.07 -2.47 -6.11
N ILE A 217 -5.40 -3.60 -6.20
CA ILE A 217 -5.30 -4.60 -5.13
C ILE A 217 -3.85 -4.70 -4.68
N ASP A 218 -3.63 -4.63 -3.37
CA ASP A 218 -2.40 -5.00 -2.70
C ASP A 218 -2.75 -6.05 -1.64
N LEU A 219 -2.12 -7.22 -1.75
CA LEU A 219 -2.35 -8.32 -0.81
C LEU A 219 -1.61 -8.10 0.52
N SER A 220 -0.71 -7.12 0.59
CA SER A 220 0.22 -6.86 1.68
C SER A 220 1.19 -8.05 1.81
N ASP A 221 1.30 -8.71 2.95
CA ASP A 221 2.25 -9.82 3.15
C ASP A 221 1.56 -11.20 2.99
N PRO A 222 1.42 -11.74 1.76
CA PRO A 222 0.77 -13.02 1.53
C PRO A 222 1.54 -14.21 2.12
N ALA A 223 2.80 -14.02 2.56
CA ALA A 223 3.54 -15.07 3.27
C ALA A 223 2.92 -15.42 4.64
N LYS A 224 2.10 -14.52 5.20
CA LYS A 224 1.32 -14.78 6.43
C LYS A 224 0.13 -15.72 6.23
N ARG A 225 -0.22 -16.07 5.00
CA ARG A 225 -1.40 -16.87 4.66
C ARG A 225 -1.00 -18.20 4.02
N THR A 226 -1.88 -19.19 4.11
CA THR A 226 -1.65 -20.49 3.48
C THR A 226 -1.72 -20.40 1.95
N ASP A 227 -1.15 -21.38 1.25
CA ASP A 227 -1.22 -21.48 -0.23
C ASP A 227 -2.68 -21.52 -0.70
N ALA A 228 -3.54 -22.25 0.02
CA ALA A 228 -4.96 -22.33 -0.29
C ALA A 228 -5.67 -20.98 -0.15
N ASP A 229 -5.36 -20.19 0.89
CA ASP A 229 -5.91 -18.84 1.04
C ASP A 229 -5.46 -17.92 -0.09
N VAL A 230 -4.16 -17.94 -0.41
CA VAL A 230 -3.61 -17.14 -1.51
C VAL A 230 -4.25 -17.54 -2.85
N ALA A 231 -4.34 -18.83 -3.15
CA ALA A 231 -4.99 -19.31 -4.37
C ALA A 231 -6.47 -18.90 -4.43
N GLY A 232 -7.18 -18.95 -3.30
CA GLY A 232 -8.56 -18.48 -3.18
C GLY A 232 -8.71 -16.99 -3.42
N ALA A 233 -7.79 -16.16 -2.89
CA ALA A 233 -7.75 -14.72 -3.16
C ALA A 233 -7.54 -14.44 -4.65
N LEU A 234 -6.54 -15.07 -5.27
CA LEU A 234 -6.24 -14.90 -6.69
C LEU A 234 -7.42 -15.32 -7.60
N ALA A 235 -8.15 -16.37 -7.23
CA ALA A 235 -9.37 -16.76 -7.94
C ALA A 235 -10.45 -15.65 -7.88
N GLN A 236 -10.64 -15.02 -6.70
CA GLN A 236 -11.59 -13.91 -6.56
C GLN A 236 -11.17 -12.66 -7.35
N LEU A 237 -9.87 -12.38 -7.50
CA LEU A 237 -9.40 -11.27 -8.36
C LEU A 237 -9.78 -11.51 -9.82
N ARG A 238 -9.69 -12.73 -10.31
CA ARG A 238 -10.15 -13.11 -11.67
C ARG A 238 -11.66 -12.91 -11.83
N GLU A 239 -12.44 -13.27 -10.82
CA GLU A 239 -13.89 -13.04 -10.82
C GLU A 239 -14.23 -11.54 -10.79
N LEU A 240 -13.43 -10.74 -10.11
CA LEU A 240 -13.60 -9.29 -10.06
C LEU A 240 -13.23 -8.65 -11.42
N GLU A 241 -12.13 -9.09 -12.04
CA GLU A 241 -11.72 -8.68 -13.40
C GLU A 241 -12.82 -8.95 -14.44
N ALA A 242 -13.53 -10.07 -14.30
CA ALA A 242 -14.60 -10.44 -15.22
C ALA A 242 -15.85 -9.57 -15.10
N ALA A 243 -15.94 -8.70 -14.09
CA ALA A 243 -17.09 -7.80 -13.93
C ALA A 243 -17.07 -6.67 -14.98
N PRO A 244 -18.23 -6.30 -15.57
CA PRO A 244 -18.28 -5.29 -16.62
C PRO A 244 -17.71 -3.92 -16.15
N GLY A 245 -16.79 -3.38 -16.94
CA GLY A 245 -16.17 -2.08 -16.69
C GLY A 245 -15.11 -2.08 -15.58
N VAL A 246 -14.73 -3.23 -15.06
CA VAL A 246 -13.65 -3.39 -14.07
C VAL A 246 -12.34 -3.76 -14.76
N ALA A 247 -11.24 -3.15 -14.31
CA ALA A 247 -9.89 -3.46 -14.73
C ALA A 247 -9.02 -3.58 -13.47
N VAL A 248 -8.59 -4.81 -13.13
CA VAL A 248 -7.84 -5.09 -11.89
C VAL A 248 -6.35 -4.90 -12.11
N THR A 249 -5.75 -4.11 -11.25
CA THR A 249 -4.29 -4.00 -11.09
C THR A 249 -3.87 -4.70 -9.80
N LEU A 250 -2.98 -5.68 -9.89
CA LEU A 250 -2.35 -6.32 -8.74
C LEU A 250 -0.96 -5.72 -8.52
N GLY A 251 -0.81 -4.99 -7.40
CA GLY A 251 0.46 -4.43 -6.93
C GLY A 251 1.16 -5.41 -6.00
N LEU A 252 2.47 -5.61 -6.18
CA LEU A 252 3.28 -6.55 -5.43
C LEU A 252 4.68 -5.95 -5.18
N ASN A 253 5.24 -6.18 -4.00
CA ASN A 253 6.69 -6.04 -3.84
C ASN A 253 7.42 -7.29 -4.35
N LEU A 254 8.76 -7.29 -4.30
CA LEU A 254 9.55 -8.41 -4.82
C LEU A 254 9.25 -9.74 -4.10
N ALA A 255 9.19 -9.73 -2.76
CA ALA A 255 8.95 -10.94 -1.97
C ALA A 255 7.52 -11.48 -2.19
N GLU A 256 6.55 -10.60 -2.26
CA GLU A 256 5.16 -10.93 -2.59
C GLU A 256 5.04 -11.55 -3.97
N SER A 257 5.70 -10.96 -4.98
CA SER A 257 5.67 -11.51 -6.34
C SER A 257 6.31 -12.90 -6.44
N GLN A 258 7.38 -13.16 -5.69
CA GLN A 258 7.98 -14.48 -5.58
C GLN A 258 7.01 -15.49 -4.94
N ARG A 259 6.33 -15.06 -3.87
CA ARG A 259 5.32 -15.87 -3.19
C ARG A 259 4.14 -16.21 -4.11
N ILE A 260 3.61 -15.23 -4.84
CA ILE A 260 2.51 -15.42 -5.80
C ILE A 260 2.95 -16.32 -6.95
N ALA A 261 4.13 -16.10 -7.53
CA ALA A 261 4.68 -16.95 -8.57
C ALA A 261 4.79 -18.41 -8.11
N SER A 262 5.27 -18.64 -6.88
CA SER A 262 5.36 -19.98 -6.27
C SER A 262 4.00 -20.66 -6.18
N VAL A 263 2.97 -19.96 -5.64
CA VAL A 263 1.60 -20.52 -5.53
C VAL A 263 0.98 -20.83 -6.90
N LEU A 264 1.32 -20.03 -7.91
CA LEU A 264 0.86 -20.25 -9.30
C LEU A 264 1.66 -21.30 -10.06
N GLY A 265 2.74 -21.87 -9.48
CA GLY A 265 3.63 -22.82 -10.12
C GLY A 265 4.44 -22.21 -11.27
N LEU A 266 4.79 -20.91 -11.17
CA LEU A 266 5.56 -20.19 -12.19
C LEU A 266 7.06 -20.19 -11.85
N LEU A 267 7.91 -20.43 -12.86
CA LEU A 267 9.37 -20.40 -12.73
C LEU A 267 9.97 -19.00 -12.99
N ALA A 268 9.22 -17.94 -12.66
CA ALA A 268 9.57 -16.57 -13.01
C ALA A 268 10.88 -16.06 -12.35
N TYR A 269 11.33 -16.69 -11.28
CA TYR A 269 12.54 -16.34 -10.52
C TYR A 269 13.56 -17.48 -10.41
N GLY A 270 13.64 -18.35 -11.43
CA GLY A 270 14.50 -19.55 -11.42
C GLY A 270 15.96 -19.23 -11.11
N GLU A 271 16.63 -20.10 -10.32
CA GLU A 271 18.05 -20.01 -10.03
C GLU A 271 18.88 -20.16 -11.33
N GLY A 272 19.95 -19.37 -11.46
CA GLY A 272 20.91 -19.45 -12.58
C GLY A 272 20.59 -18.53 -13.77
N SER A 273 19.55 -17.70 -13.71
CA SER A 273 19.30 -16.71 -14.75
C SER A 273 20.37 -15.60 -14.74
N MET A 274 21.07 -15.37 -15.87
CA MET A 274 21.92 -14.20 -16.07
C MET A 274 21.15 -12.90 -16.29
N ALA A 275 19.82 -12.92 -16.20
CA ALA A 275 18.96 -11.76 -16.36
C ALA A 275 19.12 -10.76 -15.21
N THR A 276 19.05 -9.48 -15.53
CA THR A 276 19.06 -8.40 -14.54
C THR A 276 17.79 -8.48 -13.66
N LEU A 277 17.80 -7.79 -12.50
CA LEU A 277 16.61 -7.69 -11.65
C LEU A 277 15.42 -7.18 -12.45
N GLY A 278 15.59 -6.10 -13.22
CA GLY A 278 14.53 -5.52 -14.05
C GLY A 278 13.94 -6.52 -15.05
N GLN A 279 14.77 -7.30 -15.74
CA GLN A 279 14.30 -8.32 -16.67
C GLN A 279 13.50 -9.42 -15.97
N ARG A 280 13.96 -9.89 -14.81
CA ARG A 280 13.24 -10.92 -14.02
C ARG A 280 11.91 -10.41 -13.51
N VAL A 281 11.87 -9.17 -13.01
CA VAL A 281 10.65 -8.53 -12.53
C VAL A 281 9.64 -8.33 -13.66
N GLN A 282 10.08 -7.85 -14.82
CA GLN A 282 9.25 -7.68 -16.00
C GLN A 282 8.65 -9.02 -16.47
N GLN A 283 9.47 -10.07 -16.56
CA GLN A 283 9.02 -11.42 -16.91
C GLN A 283 8.02 -11.99 -15.90
N ALA A 284 8.27 -11.77 -14.60
CA ALA A 284 7.37 -12.22 -13.56
C ALA A 284 6.02 -11.49 -13.60
N ALA A 285 6.03 -10.17 -13.79
CA ALA A 285 4.79 -9.39 -13.95
C ALA A 285 3.96 -9.89 -15.13
N TRP A 286 4.61 -10.13 -16.27
CA TRP A 286 3.97 -10.70 -17.45
C TRP A 286 3.37 -12.09 -17.15
N ALA A 287 4.17 -13.00 -16.60
CA ALA A 287 3.75 -14.40 -16.35
C ALA A 287 2.60 -14.48 -15.34
N ILE A 288 2.66 -13.68 -14.26
CA ILE A 288 1.58 -13.60 -13.25
C ILE A 288 0.31 -13.04 -13.87
N ARG A 289 0.43 -11.95 -14.66
CA ARG A 289 -0.71 -11.32 -15.33
C ARG A 289 -1.40 -12.30 -16.29
N GLU A 290 -0.63 -12.95 -17.17
CA GLU A 290 -1.16 -13.96 -18.13
C GLU A 290 -1.85 -15.11 -17.41
N ARG A 291 -1.22 -15.62 -16.33
CA ARG A 291 -1.77 -16.75 -15.56
C ARG A 291 -3.10 -16.41 -14.88
N LEU A 292 -3.24 -15.16 -14.43
CA LEU A 292 -4.44 -14.68 -13.75
C LEU A 292 -5.47 -14.07 -14.71
N GLY A 293 -5.07 -13.63 -15.89
CA GLY A 293 -5.94 -12.90 -16.84
C GLY A 293 -6.36 -11.55 -16.32
N LEU A 294 -5.51 -10.85 -15.56
CA LEU A 294 -5.78 -9.51 -15.03
C LEU A 294 -5.42 -8.42 -16.05
N ASP A 295 -6.01 -7.24 -15.91
CA ASP A 295 -5.65 -6.08 -16.73
C ASP A 295 -4.18 -5.68 -16.52
N CYS A 296 -3.72 -5.60 -15.27
CA CYS A 296 -2.35 -5.18 -14.99
C CYS A 296 -1.76 -5.92 -13.78
N VAL A 297 -0.44 -6.20 -13.85
CA VAL A 297 0.37 -6.59 -12.69
C VAL A 297 1.58 -5.67 -12.64
N VAL A 298 1.86 -5.11 -11.47
CA VAL A 298 3.04 -4.27 -11.21
C VAL A 298 3.80 -4.81 -10.02
N ILE A 299 5.13 -4.88 -10.16
CA ILE A 299 6.05 -5.35 -9.11
C ILE A 299 7.07 -4.25 -8.83
N HIS A 300 7.20 -3.84 -7.58
CA HIS A 300 8.03 -2.71 -7.16
C HIS A 300 9.08 -3.09 -6.11
N PRO A 301 10.23 -3.67 -6.52
CA PRO A 301 11.39 -3.74 -5.64
C PRO A 301 11.93 -2.34 -5.29
N ARG A 302 12.89 -2.28 -4.37
CA ARG A 302 13.48 -1.00 -3.90
C ARG A 302 14.19 -0.22 -5.02
N GLU A 303 14.74 -0.92 -5.99
CA GLU A 303 15.55 -0.39 -7.09
C GLU A 303 14.72 0.22 -8.22
N GLY A 304 13.42 -0.14 -8.31
CA GLY A 304 12.56 0.36 -9.39
C GLY A 304 11.22 -0.34 -9.44
N ALA A 305 10.62 -0.40 -10.62
CA ALA A 305 9.37 -1.11 -10.81
C ALA A 305 9.27 -1.72 -12.21
N GLY A 306 8.65 -2.89 -12.31
CA GLY A 306 8.30 -3.50 -13.59
C GLY A 306 6.83 -3.88 -13.63
N GLY A 307 6.27 -3.91 -14.83
CA GLY A 307 4.84 -4.23 -15.00
C GLY A 307 4.53 -4.81 -16.36
N ALA A 308 3.31 -5.36 -16.45
CA ALA A 308 2.70 -5.80 -17.69
C ALA A 308 1.19 -5.51 -17.65
N ASP A 309 0.62 -5.09 -18.79
CA ASP A 309 -0.80 -4.79 -18.90
C ASP A 309 -1.49 -5.54 -20.05
N ALA A 310 -2.81 -5.44 -20.12
CA ALA A 310 -3.65 -6.14 -21.09
C ALA A 310 -3.48 -5.62 -22.54
N THR A 311 -2.86 -4.45 -22.73
CA THR A 311 -2.54 -3.94 -24.09
C THR A 311 -1.35 -4.66 -24.71
N GLY A 312 -0.66 -5.50 -23.95
CA GLY A 312 0.60 -6.14 -24.32
C GLY A 312 1.83 -5.30 -23.98
N ALA A 313 1.66 -4.16 -23.33
CA ALA A 313 2.79 -3.38 -22.84
C ALA A 313 3.44 -4.10 -21.64
N SER A 314 4.78 -4.07 -21.63
CA SER A 314 5.59 -4.60 -20.53
C SER A 314 6.88 -3.80 -20.45
N GLY A 315 7.28 -3.43 -19.24
CA GLY A 315 8.45 -2.56 -19.05
C GLY A 315 9.03 -2.65 -17.65
N TRP A 316 10.20 -2.04 -17.53
CA TRP A 316 10.92 -1.77 -16.29
C TRP A 316 11.32 -0.30 -16.25
N PHE A 317 11.21 0.29 -15.07
CA PHE A 317 11.67 1.65 -14.79
C PHE A 317 12.64 1.64 -13.60
N ASP A 318 13.87 2.15 -13.82
CA ASP A 318 14.84 2.31 -12.74
C ASP A 318 14.39 3.45 -11.82
N GLY A 319 14.10 3.10 -10.56
CA GLY A 319 13.61 4.05 -9.56
C GLY A 319 14.69 4.98 -9.03
N PRO A 320 14.30 6.06 -8.34
CA PRO A 320 15.22 6.95 -7.63
C PRO A 320 15.58 6.36 -6.26
N PHE A 321 16.23 5.20 -6.25
CA PHE A 321 16.62 4.53 -5.00
C PHE A 321 17.53 5.43 -4.16
N THR A 322 17.37 5.39 -2.82
CA THR A 322 18.31 5.99 -1.86
C THR A 322 18.64 5.02 -0.75
N SER A 323 19.89 4.96 -0.38
CA SER A 323 20.41 4.17 0.75
C SER A 323 20.11 4.82 2.11
N GLN A 324 19.73 6.12 2.13
CA GLN A 324 19.48 6.91 3.34
C GLN A 324 18.06 7.53 3.35
N PRO A 325 17.00 6.72 3.41
CA PRO A 325 15.64 7.25 3.48
C PRO A 325 15.38 7.90 4.85
N ARG A 326 14.71 9.05 4.86
CA ARG A 326 14.23 9.68 6.11
C ARG A 326 13.05 8.91 6.71
N LEU A 327 12.26 8.26 5.84
CA LEU A 327 11.13 7.42 6.24
C LEU A 327 10.94 6.31 5.20
N SER A 328 10.96 5.06 5.61
CA SER A 328 10.80 3.91 4.71
C SER A 328 9.41 3.24 4.82
N THR A 329 8.77 3.30 5.99
CA THR A 329 7.43 2.72 6.20
C THR A 329 6.41 3.46 5.34
N GLY A 330 5.59 2.71 4.59
CA GLY A 330 4.60 3.29 3.68
C GLY A 330 5.12 3.65 2.28
N ALA A 331 6.39 3.38 1.98
CA ALA A 331 6.96 3.62 0.64
C ALA A 331 6.22 2.84 -0.46
N GLY A 332 5.85 1.58 -0.18
CA GLY A 332 5.06 0.74 -1.07
C GLY A 332 3.65 1.29 -1.29
N ASP A 333 2.97 1.75 -0.23
CA ASP A 333 1.64 2.34 -0.34
C ASP A 333 1.65 3.63 -1.17
N HIS A 334 2.72 4.40 -1.06
CA HIS A 334 2.94 5.60 -1.87
C HIS A 334 3.25 5.26 -3.33
N PHE A 335 4.02 4.19 -3.58
CA PHE A 335 4.19 3.65 -4.93
C PHE A 335 2.83 3.26 -5.53
N ASN A 336 2.05 2.46 -4.81
CA ASN A 336 0.73 2.00 -5.23
C ASN A 336 -0.21 3.18 -5.53
N GLY A 337 -0.22 4.19 -4.66
CA GLY A 337 -0.99 5.42 -4.88
C GLY A 337 -0.55 6.18 -6.13
N GLY A 338 0.75 6.38 -6.33
CA GLY A 338 1.31 7.06 -7.50
C GLY A 338 1.04 6.32 -8.81
N PHE A 339 1.23 5.01 -8.82
CA PHE A 339 0.94 4.16 -9.98
C PHE A 339 -0.55 4.20 -10.35
N ALA A 340 -1.43 3.98 -9.37
CA ALA A 340 -2.88 4.00 -9.58
C ALA A 340 -3.38 5.40 -10.01
N PHE A 341 -2.81 6.47 -9.44
CA PHE A 341 -3.08 7.84 -9.87
C PHE A 341 -2.79 8.02 -11.37
N ALA A 342 -1.61 7.61 -11.84
CA ALA A 342 -1.24 7.73 -13.23
C ALA A 342 -2.16 6.89 -14.16
N GLN A 343 -2.50 5.65 -13.73
CA GLN A 343 -3.39 4.78 -14.51
C GLN A 343 -4.77 5.40 -14.74
N VAL A 344 -5.41 5.95 -13.70
CA VAL A 344 -6.77 6.53 -13.85
C VAL A 344 -6.78 7.82 -14.64
N HIS A 345 -5.62 8.46 -14.80
CA HIS A 345 -5.46 9.63 -15.66
C HIS A 345 -4.94 9.29 -17.07
N GLY A 346 -4.91 7.99 -17.44
CA GLY A 346 -4.65 7.54 -18.80
C GLY A 346 -3.19 7.61 -19.25
N LEU A 347 -2.24 7.60 -18.30
CA LEU A 347 -0.82 7.51 -18.62
C LEU A 347 -0.48 6.08 -19.09
N GLY A 348 0.51 5.94 -19.96
CA GLY A 348 1.02 4.64 -20.41
C GLY A 348 1.75 3.89 -19.28
N LEU A 349 1.95 2.57 -19.45
CA LEU A 349 2.53 1.72 -18.41
C LEU A 349 3.87 2.25 -17.90
N GLU A 350 4.80 2.62 -18.77
CA GLU A 350 6.13 3.13 -18.38
C GLU A 350 6.02 4.42 -17.55
N GLU A 351 5.09 5.32 -17.94
CA GLU A 351 4.82 6.56 -17.20
C GLU A 351 4.16 6.28 -15.83
N CYS A 352 3.30 5.25 -15.75
CA CYS A 352 2.73 4.79 -14.47
C CYS A 352 3.82 4.26 -13.55
N LEU A 353 4.76 3.45 -14.07
CA LEU A 353 5.93 2.96 -13.32
C LEU A 353 6.79 4.12 -12.82
N ALA A 354 7.09 5.08 -13.69
CA ALA A 354 7.86 6.28 -13.34
C ALA A 354 7.16 7.10 -12.24
N THR A 355 5.83 7.28 -12.36
CA THR A 355 5.04 8.04 -11.39
C THR A 355 5.01 7.34 -10.02
N GLY A 356 4.78 6.03 -9.98
CA GLY A 356 4.82 5.25 -8.75
C GLY A 356 6.19 5.34 -8.06
N CYS A 357 7.28 5.13 -8.81
CA CYS A 357 8.65 5.29 -8.32
C CYS A 357 8.93 6.71 -7.81
N ALA A 358 8.44 7.74 -8.50
CA ALA A 358 8.67 9.13 -8.11
C ALA A 358 7.88 9.51 -6.85
N VAL A 359 6.62 9.09 -6.71
CA VAL A 359 5.82 9.33 -5.49
C VAL A 359 6.46 8.67 -4.28
N SER A 360 6.87 7.39 -4.40
CA SER A 360 7.60 6.67 -3.35
C SER A 360 8.95 7.31 -3.06
N GLY A 361 9.73 7.64 -4.11
CA GLY A 361 11.05 8.25 -3.99
C GLY A 361 11.06 9.64 -3.34
N ALA A 362 10.05 10.47 -3.63
CA ALA A 362 9.85 11.75 -2.96
C ALA A 362 9.43 11.53 -1.50
N TYR A 363 8.48 10.63 -1.25
CA TYR A 363 8.00 10.31 0.10
C TYR A 363 9.13 9.89 1.05
N VAL A 364 10.00 8.97 0.62
CA VAL A 364 11.07 8.47 1.49
C VAL A 364 12.13 9.53 1.80
N ARG A 365 12.30 10.53 0.93
CA ARG A 365 13.23 11.67 1.12
C ARG A 365 12.62 12.81 1.94
N ASP A 366 11.34 13.11 1.70
CA ASP A 366 10.66 14.24 2.31
C ASP A 366 10.01 13.87 3.67
N ALA A 367 9.83 12.57 3.95
CA ALA A 367 9.10 12.00 5.08
C ALA A 367 7.61 12.41 5.15
N HIS A 368 7.04 12.82 4.02
CA HIS A 368 5.61 13.12 3.85
C HIS A 368 5.18 12.89 2.40
N SER A 369 3.87 12.65 2.19
CA SER A 369 3.31 12.46 0.85
C SER A 369 3.55 13.69 -0.04
N PRO A 370 4.05 13.54 -1.27
CA PRO A 370 4.28 14.66 -2.17
C PRO A 370 2.95 15.26 -2.68
N THR A 371 2.91 16.57 -2.87
CA THR A 371 1.86 17.22 -3.67
C THR A 371 2.08 16.95 -5.16
N ARG A 372 1.08 17.28 -5.98
CA ARG A 372 1.21 17.15 -7.45
C ARG A 372 2.35 18.02 -8.00
N GLU A 373 2.51 19.22 -7.49
CA GLU A 373 3.60 20.13 -7.87
C GLU A 373 4.97 19.56 -7.47
N ARG A 374 5.08 19.00 -6.28
CA ARG A 374 6.31 18.32 -5.83
C ARG A 374 6.62 17.10 -6.67
N LEU A 375 5.60 16.31 -7.04
CA LEU A 375 5.75 15.14 -7.89
C LEU A 375 6.25 15.52 -9.30
N THR A 376 5.65 16.52 -9.93
CA THR A 376 6.09 16.99 -11.27
C THR A 376 7.52 17.51 -11.24
N ALA A 377 7.87 18.33 -10.26
CA ALA A 377 9.24 18.81 -10.08
C ALA A 377 10.24 17.66 -9.82
N PHE A 378 9.83 16.62 -9.07
CA PHE A 378 10.69 15.47 -8.80
C PHE A 378 10.88 14.57 -10.04
N LEU A 379 9.87 14.44 -10.89
CA LEU A 379 9.95 13.71 -12.17
C LEU A 379 10.84 14.45 -13.17
N ASP A 380 10.76 15.78 -13.25
CA ASP A 380 11.59 16.59 -14.15
C ASP A 380 13.08 16.55 -13.77
N ASP A 381 13.40 16.44 -12.49
CA ASP A 381 14.76 16.31 -11.96
C ASP A 381 14.88 15.01 -11.12
N LEU A 382 14.57 13.87 -11.78
CA LEU A 382 14.54 12.58 -11.12
C LEU A 382 15.94 12.10 -10.76
N PRO A 383 16.28 11.95 -9.45
CA PRO A 383 17.59 11.47 -9.02
C PRO A 383 17.95 10.12 -9.64
N GLY A 384 19.24 9.91 -9.92
CA GLY A 384 19.76 8.59 -10.24
C GLY A 384 19.60 7.64 -9.04
N PRO A 385 19.64 6.31 -9.26
CA PRO A 385 19.78 5.36 -8.17
C PRO A 385 21.14 5.53 -7.49
N GLU A 386 21.16 5.52 -6.14
CA GLU A 386 22.37 5.59 -5.31
C GLU A 386 22.96 4.19 -5.06
#